data_6f56874bf2182084d0e39328535bc0d0
#
_entry.id   6f56874bf2182084d0e39328535bc0d0
#
_cell.length_a   1.000
_cell.length_b   1.000
_cell.length_c   1.000
_cell.angle_alpha   90.00
_cell.angle_beta   90.00
_cell.angle_gamma   90.00
#
_symmetry.space_group_name_H-M   'P 1'
#
loop_
_entity.id
_entity.type
_entity.pdbx_description
1 polymer ?
#
loop_
_entity_poly.entity_id
_entity_poly.type
_entity_poly.pdbx_seq_one_letter_code
_entity_poly.pdbx_strand_id
1 'polypeptide(L)'
;MHKRYFLELADYIIWADGNIIEWLHQISDAQWEQELTSSFPTIKQTALHIVSAQKIWLDCWAKTPEPVFLSAKFTGTKNDLIAIWQQTSSALKTFVGAYPEDAYGQMVNFKWPRGGESNFEFWQTFSHFINHATYHRGQLVTMLRQAGFTKLSSTDLATYYRLIGK
;
A
#
# COMPACT_ATOMS: atom_id res chain seq x y z
N MET A 1 -18.16 14.57 -0.27
CA MET A 1 -17.61 13.28 0.18
C MET A 1 -17.36 13.39 1.67
N HIS A 2 -17.72 12.38 2.50
CA HIS A 2 -17.61 12.51 3.95
C HIS A 2 -16.29 11.92 4.46
N LYS A 3 -15.65 12.56 5.43
CA LYS A 3 -14.43 12.13 6.11
C LYS A 3 -14.48 10.67 6.57
N ARG A 4 -15.65 10.24 7.05
CA ARG A 4 -15.89 8.86 7.46
C ARG A 4 -15.50 7.84 6.37
N TYR A 5 -15.82 8.10 5.09
CA TYR A 5 -15.48 7.20 3.98
C TYR A 5 -13.96 7.01 3.84
N PHE A 6 -13.19 8.09 3.92
CA PHE A 6 -11.73 8.04 3.84
C PHE A 6 -11.12 7.32 5.04
N LEU A 7 -11.64 7.56 6.25
CA LEU A 7 -11.19 6.88 7.46
C LEU A 7 -11.47 5.38 7.42
N GLU A 8 -12.65 4.96 6.98
CA GLU A 8 -12.99 3.54 6.85
C GLU A 8 -12.11 2.82 5.84
N LEU A 9 -11.77 3.46 4.72
CA LEU A 9 -10.83 2.90 3.75
C LEU A 9 -9.38 2.91 4.25
N ALA A 10 -8.97 3.90 5.04
CA ALA A 10 -7.67 3.87 5.69
C ALA A 10 -7.57 2.71 6.70
N ASP A 11 -8.61 2.49 7.49
CA ASP A 11 -8.69 1.34 8.42
C ASP A 11 -8.69 0.00 7.67
N TYR A 12 -9.38 -0.07 6.53
CA TYR A 12 -9.32 -1.24 5.64
C TYR A 12 -7.90 -1.52 5.14
N ILE A 13 -7.16 -0.49 4.71
CA ILE A 13 -5.77 -0.65 4.26
C ILE A 13 -4.90 -1.20 5.39
N ILE A 14 -5.01 -0.65 6.60
CA ILE A 14 -4.26 -1.13 7.77
C ILE A 14 -4.55 -2.60 8.04
N TRP A 15 -5.81 -3.01 8.02
CA TRP A 15 -6.21 -4.40 8.21
C TRP A 15 -5.68 -5.31 7.09
N ALA A 16 -5.82 -4.91 5.84
CA ALA A 16 -5.39 -5.71 4.70
C ALA A 16 -3.86 -5.85 4.63
N ASP A 17 -3.14 -4.76 4.89
CA ASP A 17 -1.68 -4.76 4.97
C ASP A 17 -1.19 -5.60 6.16
N GLY A 18 -1.89 -5.54 7.31
CA GLY A 18 -1.60 -6.39 8.46
C GLY A 18 -1.67 -7.88 8.13
N ASN A 19 -2.67 -8.33 7.37
CA ASN A 19 -2.75 -9.71 6.90
C ASN A 19 -1.56 -10.09 6.00
N ILE A 20 -1.19 -9.22 5.06
CA ILE A 20 0.00 -9.46 4.22
C ILE A 20 1.27 -9.58 5.07
N ILE A 21 1.48 -8.64 5.98
CA ILE A 21 2.65 -8.62 6.86
C ILE A 21 2.74 -9.91 7.68
N GLU A 22 1.63 -10.40 8.20
CA GLU A 22 1.55 -11.68 8.93
C GLU A 22 1.98 -12.86 8.05
N TRP A 23 1.59 -12.88 6.77
CA TRP A 23 2.04 -13.91 5.84
C TRP A 23 3.52 -13.79 5.52
N LEU A 24 4.04 -12.57 5.33
CA LEU A 24 5.45 -12.34 5.04
C LEU A 24 6.37 -12.75 6.19
N HIS A 25 5.92 -12.66 7.44
CA HIS A 25 6.65 -13.20 8.59
C HIS A 25 6.79 -14.73 8.56
N GLN A 26 5.85 -15.44 7.92
CA GLN A 26 5.82 -16.90 7.89
C GLN A 26 6.60 -17.51 6.72
N ILE A 27 6.93 -16.75 5.68
CA ILE A 27 7.70 -17.25 4.54
C ILE A 27 9.21 -17.20 4.82
N SER A 28 9.94 -18.18 4.25
CA SER A 28 11.40 -18.19 4.29
C SER A 28 12.03 -17.09 3.42
N ASP A 29 13.32 -16.83 3.62
CA ASP A 29 14.06 -15.90 2.77
C ASP A 29 14.22 -16.44 1.34
N ALA A 30 14.27 -17.77 1.18
CA ALA A 30 14.26 -18.39 -0.15
C ALA A 30 12.94 -18.09 -0.91
N GLN A 31 11.79 -18.21 -0.25
CA GLN A 31 10.48 -17.84 -0.85
C GLN A 31 10.38 -16.33 -1.13
N TRP A 32 10.96 -15.50 -0.26
CA TRP A 32 10.98 -14.05 -0.39
C TRP A 32 11.70 -13.58 -1.65
N GLU A 33 12.82 -14.22 -2.01
CA GLU A 33 13.68 -13.89 -3.16
C GLU A 33 13.40 -14.78 -4.38
N GLN A 34 12.47 -15.75 -4.29
CA GLN A 34 12.16 -16.68 -5.38
C GLN A 34 11.64 -15.92 -6.61
N GLU A 35 12.22 -16.23 -7.77
CA GLU A 35 11.70 -15.72 -9.06
C GLU A 35 10.37 -16.39 -9.40
N LEU A 36 9.36 -15.57 -9.67
CA LEU A 36 7.98 -15.96 -9.95
C LEU A 36 7.42 -15.15 -11.12
N THR A 37 6.43 -15.71 -11.81
CA THR A 37 5.76 -15.01 -12.92
C THR A 37 4.73 -14.02 -12.38
N SER A 38 5.05 -12.71 -12.45
CA SER A 38 4.17 -11.60 -12.04
C SER A 38 4.68 -10.30 -12.66
N SER A 39 4.01 -9.15 -12.36
CA SER A 39 4.49 -7.82 -12.77
C SER A 39 5.87 -7.47 -12.21
N PHE A 40 6.21 -8.02 -11.06
CA PHE A 40 7.54 -7.98 -10.45
C PHE A 40 8.01 -9.41 -10.21
N PRO A 41 9.30 -9.69 -10.43
CA PRO A 41 9.78 -11.09 -10.48
C PRO A 41 9.85 -11.77 -9.09
N THR A 42 9.77 -11.03 -7.95
CA THR A 42 9.83 -11.63 -6.62
C THR A 42 8.77 -11.07 -5.67
N ILE A 43 8.44 -11.82 -4.62
CA ILE A 43 7.58 -11.34 -3.52
C ILE A 43 8.17 -10.06 -2.93
N LYS A 44 9.48 -10.01 -2.72
CA LYS A 44 10.23 -8.83 -2.26
C LYS A 44 9.93 -7.60 -3.09
N GLN A 45 10.08 -7.70 -4.40
CA GLN A 45 9.93 -6.55 -5.28
C GLN A 45 8.47 -6.08 -5.35
N THR A 46 7.50 -7.00 -5.31
CA THR A 46 6.08 -6.67 -5.26
C THR A 46 5.73 -5.98 -3.94
N ALA A 47 6.20 -6.50 -2.80
CA ALA A 47 6.00 -5.89 -1.49
C ALA A 47 6.66 -4.50 -1.43
N LEU A 48 7.90 -4.37 -1.88
CA LEU A 48 8.60 -3.08 -1.95
C LEU A 48 7.86 -2.07 -2.82
N HIS A 49 7.29 -2.50 -3.94
CA HIS A 49 6.49 -1.65 -4.81
C HIS A 49 5.22 -1.12 -4.09
N ILE A 50 4.50 -1.98 -3.36
CA ILE A 50 3.32 -1.56 -2.59
C ILE A 50 3.70 -0.51 -1.57
N VAL A 51 4.71 -0.78 -0.73
CA VAL A 51 5.15 0.14 0.32
C VAL A 51 5.66 1.46 -0.26
N SER A 52 6.44 1.37 -1.34
CA SER A 52 6.95 2.56 -2.05
C SER A 52 5.81 3.42 -2.61
N ALA A 53 4.77 2.81 -3.18
CA ALA A 53 3.61 3.52 -3.67
C ALA A 53 2.79 4.15 -2.54
N GLN A 54 2.60 3.45 -1.42
CA GLN A 54 1.92 4.00 -0.25
C GLN A 54 2.66 5.21 0.31
N LYS A 55 3.98 5.08 0.46
CA LYS A 55 4.82 6.16 0.99
C LYS A 55 4.82 7.38 0.09
N ILE A 56 5.00 7.22 -1.22
CA ILE A 56 5.07 8.35 -2.15
C ILE A 56 3.76 9.13 -2.19
N TRP A 57 2.59 8.46 -2.10
CA TRP A 57 1.32 9.15 -2.03
C TRP A 57 1.15 9.95 -0.74
N LEU A 58 1.54 9.40 0.40
CA LEU A 58 1.55 10.15 1.67
C LEU A 58 2.45 11.39 1.59
N ASP A 59 3.65 11.24 1.04
CA ASP A 59 4.60 12.35 0.86
C ASP A 59 4.01 13.43 -0.07
N CYS A 60 3.35 13.03 -1.16
CA CYS A 60 2.70 13.98 -2.08
C CYS A 60 1.53 14.72 -1.41
N TRP A 61 0.68 14.02 -0.69
CA TRP A 61 -0.45 14.64 0.04
C TRP A 61 0.01 15.56 1.17
N ALA A 62 1.10 15.20 1.84
CA ALA A 62 1.75 16.02 2.87
C ALA A 62 2.57 17.19 2.29
N LYS A 63 2.66 17.29 0.95
CA LYS A 63 3.50 18.29 0.25
C LYS A 63 4.97 18.24 0.69
N THR A 64 5.47 17.02 0.95
CA THR A 64 6.88 16.80 1.29
C THR A 64 7.77 17.31 0.15
N PRO A 65 8.80 18.12 0.43
CA PRO A 65 9.73 18.56 -0.60
C PRO A 65 10.48 17.36 -1.22
N GLU A 66 10.52 17.28 -2.55
CA GLU A 66 11.26 16.27 -3.32
C GLU A 66 11.01 14.83 -2.85
N PRO A 67 9.75 14.36 -2.89
CA PRO A 67 9.42 13.01 -2.44
C PRO A 67 10.14 11.97 -3.31
N VAL A 68 10.71 10.93 -2.67
CA VAL A 68 11.50 9.91 -3.34
C VAL A 68 10.85 8.55 -3.18
N PHE A 69 10.74 7.80 -4.28
CA PHE A 69 10.27 6.42 -4.24
C PHE A 69 11.19 5.57 -3.37
N LEU A 70 10.63 4.88 -2.38
CA LEU A 70 11.38 3.97 -1.51
C LEU A 70 12.11 2.90 -2.33
N SER A 71 11.47 2.38 -3.37
CA SER A 71 12.04 1.36 -4.27
C SER A 71 13.35 1.78 -4.96
N ALA A 72 13.62 3.07 -5.07
CA ALA A 72 14.87 3.57 -5.65
C ALA A 72 16.06 3.57 -4.68
N LYS A 73 15.81 3.46 -3.37
CA LYS A 73 16.83 3.61 -2.30
C LYS A 73 16.87 2.46 -1.30
N PHE A 74 15.90 1.56 -1.34
CA PHE A 74 15.78 0.51 -0.34
C PHE A 74 16.84 -0.58 -0.53
N THR A 75 17.65 -0.81 0.50
CA THR A 75 18.69 -1.86 0.56
C THR A 75 18.54 -2.75 1.80
N GLY A 76 17.42 -2.62 2.53
CA GLY A 76 17.18 -3.31 3.78
C GLY A 76 16.75 -4.78 3.62
N THR A 77 16.56 -5.42 4.76
CA THR A 77 16.04 -6.78 4.89
C THR A 77 14.51 -6.85 4.73
N LYS A 78 13.95 -8.05 4.74
CA LYS A 78 12.50 -8.30 4.81
C LYS A 78 11.88 -7.62 6.03
N ASN A 79 12.52 -7.73 7.19
CA ASN A 79 12.01 -7.13 8.43
C ASN A 79 12.07 -5.60 8.40
N ASP A 80 13.09 -5.01 7.78
CA ASP A 80 13.17 -3.56 7.61
C ASP A 80 12.02 -3.05 6.73
N LEU A 81 11.72 -3.76 5.64
CA LEU A 81 10.58 -3.40 4.78
C LEU A 81 9.24 -3.52 5.51
N ILE A 82 9.05 -4.59 6.29
CA ILE A 82 7.85 -4.80 7.09
C ILE A 82 7.67 -3.66 8.11
N ALA A 83 8.73 -3.25 8.81
CA ALA A 83 8.68 -2.14 9.75
C ALA A 83 8.27 -0.82 9.07
N ILE A 84 8.83 -0.52 7.89
CA ILE A 84 8.45 0.64 7.10
C ILE A 84 6.98 0.53 6.67
N TRP A 85 6.51 -0.65 6.25
CA TRP A 85 5.12 -0.87 5.85
C TRP A 85 4.15 -0.58 6.99
N GLN A 86 4.41 -1.12 8.18
CA GLN A 86 3.59 -0.87 9.37
C GLN A 86 3.52 0.63 9.72
N GLN A 87 4.67 1.32 9.69
CA GLN A 87 4.73 2.77 9.92
C GLN A 87 3.93 3.55 8.87
N THR A 88 4.08 3.19 7.60
CA THR A 88 3.39 3.86 6.49
C THR A 88 1.87 3.67 6.58
N SER A 89 1.40 2.45 6.86
CA SER A 89 -0.03 2.16 7.04
C SER A 89 -0.62 2.93 8.23
N SER A 90 0.10 3.00 9.35
CA SER A 90 -0.34 3.78 10.53
C SER A 90 -0.36 5.28 10.23
N ALA A 91 0.63 5.80 9.52
CA ALA A 91 0.70 7.20 9.12
C ALA A 91 -0.47 7.60 8.21
N LEU A 92 -0.96 6.69 7.36
CA LEU A 92 -2.13 6.93 6.51
C LEU A 92 -3.36 7.32 7.32
N LYS A 93 -3.69 6.57 8.37
CA LYS A 93 -4.87 6.87 9.21
C LYS A 93 -4.73 8.22 9.91
N THR A 94 -3.56 8.50 10.47
CA THR A 94 -3.26 9.77 11.11
C THR A 94 -3.42 10.94 10.13
N PHE A 95 -2.84 10.80 8.93
CA PHE A 95 -2.93 11.80 7.87
C PHE A 95 -4.38 12.06 7.47
N VAL A 96 -5.14 11.01 7.14
CA VAL A 96 -6.55 11.13 6.73
C VAL A 96 -7.40 11.75 7.85
N GLY A 97 -7.13 11.38 9.11
CA GLY A 97 -7.80 11.95 10.27
C GLY A 97 -7.59 13.45 10.42
N ALA A 98 -6.41 13.95 10.10
CA ALA A 98 -6.05 15.36 10.15
C ALA A 98 -6.44 16.14 8.88
N TYR A 99 -6.64 15.45 7.73
CA TYR A 99 -6.87 16.10 6.44
C TYR A 99 -8.23 16.84 6.43
N PRO A 100 -8.28 18.11 6.02
CA PRO A 100 -9.51 18.91 6.05
C PRO A 100 -10.52 18.42 4.99
N GLU A 101 -11.82 18.41 5.34
CA GLU A 101 -12.87 17.95 4.42
C GLU A 101 -13.05 18.88 3.22
N ASP A 102 -12.84 20.18 3.40
CA ASP A 102 -12.88 21.19 2.33
C ASP A 102 -11.69 21.10 1.36
N ALA A 103 -10.67 20.34 1.73
CA ALA A 103 -9.49 20.09 0.90
C ALA A 103 -9.59 18.85 0.00
N TYR A 104 -10.68 18.07 0.06
CA TYR A 104 -10.80 16.83 -0.75
C TYR A 104 -10.78 17.07 -2.27
N GLY A 105 -11.19 18.25 -2.73
CA GLY A 105 -11.09 18.70 -4.11
C GLY A 105 -9.79 19.43 -4.46
N GLN A 106 -8.84 19.58 -3.52
CA GLN A 106 -7.57 20.23 -3.83
C GLN A 106 -6.72 19.38 -4.76
N MET A 107 -6.03 20.06 -5.69
CA MET A 107 -5.14 19.42 -6.64
C MET A 107 -3.87 18.91 -5.97
N VAL A 108 -3.54 17.67 -6.25
CA VAL A 108 -2.29 16.99 -5.86
C VAL A 108 -1.43 16.84 -7.10
N ASN A 109 -0.25 17.45 -7.09
CA ASN A 109 0.72 17.29 -8.16
C ASN A 109 1.55 16.03 -7.90
N PHE A 110 1.69 15.20 -8.92
CA PHE A 110 2.44 13.95 -8.87
C PHE A 110 3.40 13.83 -10.07
N LYS A 111 4.67 13.55 -9.77
CA LYS A 111 5.70 13.25 -10.79
C LYS A 111 5.83 11.75 -10.97
N TRP A 112 5.60 11.27 -12.19
CA TRP A 112 5.70 9.86 -12.50
C TRP A 112 7.15 9.36 -12.53
N PRO A 113 7.45 8.13 -12.08
CA PRO A 113 8.83 7.61 -12.07
C PRO A 113 9.51 7.57 -13.45
N ARG A 114 8.71 7.43 -14.51
CA ARG A 114 9.19 7.37 -15.90
C ARG A 114 9.15 8.72 -16.61
N GLY A 115 8.92 9.79 -15.85
CA GLY A 115 8.81 11.16 -16.36
C GLY A 115 7.36 11.58 -16.64
N GLY A 116 7.14 12.89 -16.67
CA GLY A 116 5.83 13.52 -16.77
C GLY A 116 5.23 13.85 -15.41
N GLU A 117 4.26 14.75 -15.43
CA GLU A 117 3.52 15.21 -14.24
C GLU A 117 2.02 15.05 -14.47
N SER A 118 1.28 14.86 -13.41
CA SER A 118 -0.18 14.84 -13.42
C SER A 118 -0.70 15.60 -12.21
N ASN A 119 -1.86 16.25 -12.40
CA ASN A 119 -2.61 16.92 -11.37
C ASN A 119 -3.97 16.24 -11.26
N PHE A 120 -4.26 15.70 -10.09
CA PHE A 120 -5.55 15.09 -9.76
C PHE A 120 -6.06 15.67 -8.45
N GLU A 121 -7.36 15.66 -8.25
CA GLU A 121 -7.93 15.98 -6.95
C GLU A 121 -7.51 14.96 -5.88
N PHE A 122 -7.40 15.37 -4.61
CA PHE A 122 -7.02 14.46 -3.52
C PHE A 122 -7.88 13.20 -3.50
N TRP A 123 -9.21 13.31 -3.62
CA TRP A 123 -10.09 12.15 -3.59
C TRP A 123 -9.83 11.16 -4.75
N GLN A 124 -9.40 11.65 -5.92
CA GLN A 124 -9.04 10.81 -7.06
C GLN A 124 -7.74 10.05 -6.78
N THR A 125 -6.73 10.74 -6.25
CA THR A 125 -5.45 10.11 -5.88
C THR A 125 -5.61 9.12 -4.74
N PHE A 126 -6.48 9.40 -3.76
CA PHE A 126 -6.81 8.48 -2.69
C PHE A 126 -7.53 7.22 -3.22
N SER A 127 -8.49 7.39 -4.13
CA SER A 127 -9.17 6.27 -4.78
C SER A 127 -8.20 5.42 -5.60
N HIS A 128 -7.27 6.07 -6.34
CA HIS A 128 -6.19 5.38 -7.03
C HIS A 128 -5.31 4.59 -6.05
N PHE A 129 -4.91 5.18 -4.94
CA PHE A 129 -4.10 4.55 -3.91
C PHE A 129 -4.76 3.25 -3.39
N ILE A 130 -6.05 3.27 -3.05
CA ILE A 130 -6.79 2.09 -2.60
C ILE A 130 -6.83 1.00 -3.69
N ASN A 131 -7.17 1.40 -4.92
CA ASN A 131 -7.26 0.47 -6.06
C ASN A 131 -5.90 -0.15 -6.39
N HIS A 132 -4.84 0.65 -6.43
CA HIS A 132 -3.47 0.21 -6.67
C HIS A 132 -2.98 -0.79 -5.61
N ALA A 133 -3.20 -0.48 -4.33
CA ALA A 133 -2.85 -1.39 -3.24
C ALA A 133 -3.61 -2.72 -3.36
N THR A 134 -4.90 -2.70 -3.67
CA THR A 134 -5.72 -3.91 -3.87
C THR A 134 -5.22 -4.75 -5.04
N TYR A 135 -4.89 -4.12 -6.18
CA TYR A 135 -4.36 -4.80 -7.36
C TYR A 135 -3.06 -5.56 -7.04
N HIS A 136 -2.09 -4.90 -6.40
CA HIS A 136 -0.81 -5.52 -6.09
C HIS A 136 -0.88 -6.52 -4.92
N ARG A 137 -1.80 -6.35 -3.96
CA ARG A 137 -2.09 -7.39 -2.96
C ARG A 137 -2.61 -8.68 -3.62
N GLY A 138 -3.47 -8.57 -4.63
CA GLY A 138 -3.90 -9.73 -5.41
C GLY A 138 -2.74 -10.46 -6.09
N GLN A 139 -1.76 -9.72 -6.62
CA GLN A 139 -0.54 -10.31 -7.17
C GLN A 139 0.28 -11.01 -6.08
N LEU A 140 0.49 -10.38 -4.91
CA LEU A 140 1.18 -11.02 -3.77
C LEU A 140 0.51 -12.32 -3.34
N VAL A 141 -0.81 -12.37 -3.26
CA VAL A 141 -1.57 -13.58 -2.94
C VAL A 141 -1.26 -14.71 -3.94
N THR A 142 -1.22 -14.38 -5.24
CA THR A 142 -0.88 -15.34 -6.29
C THR A 142 0.57 -15.82 -6.17
N MET A 143 1.51 -14.90 -5.95
CA MET A 143 2.93 -15.21 -5.80
C MET A 143 3.21 -16.05 -4.55
N LEU A 144 2.57 -15.77 -3.43
CA LEU A 144 2.68 -16.56 -2.21
C LEU A 144 2.23 -18.00 -2.44
N ARG A 145 1.11 -18.22 -3.18
CA ARG A 145 0.66 -19.56 -3.57
C ARG A 145 1.66 -20.26 -4.48
N GLN A 146 2.22 -19.56 -5.47
CA GLN A 146 3.26 -20.12 -6.36
C GLN A 146 4.52 -20.53 -5.58
N ALA A 147 4.87 -19.77 -4.52
CA ALA A 147 5.96 -20.09 -3.61
C ALA A 147 5.61 -21.18 -2.58
N GLY A 148 4.42 -21.79 -2.66
CA GLY A 148 3.99 -22.89 -1.78
C GLY A 148 3.38 -22.42 -0.44
N PHE A 149 3.15 -21.13 -0.23
CA PHE A 149 2.49 -20.61 0.97
C PHE A 149 0.98 -20.57 0.77
N THR A 150 0.24 -21.32 1.59
CA THR A 150 -1.23 -21.51 1.44
C THR A 150 -2.05 -21.01 2.62
N LYS A 151 -1.43 -20.57 3.71
CA LYS A 151 -2.12 -20.07 4.93
C LYS A 151 -2.56 -18.61 4.74
N LEU A 152 -3.39 -18.37 3.74
CA LEU A 152 -3.85 -17.05 3.36
C LEU A 152 -5.26 -16.79 3.90
N SER A 153 -5.45 -15.65 4.54
CA SER A 153 -6.77 -15.07 4.87
C SER A 153 -7.23 -14.12 3.75
N SER A 154 -8.48 -13.67 3.83
CA SER A 154 -9.01 -12.69 2.87
C SER A 154 -8.44 -11.30 3.15
N THR A 155 -8.19 -10.52 2.09
CA THR A 155 -7.96 -9.07 2.13
C THR A 155 -9.06 -8.30 1.43
N ASP A 156 -10.20 -8.95 1.17
CA ASP A 156 -11.33 -8.38 0.46
C ASP A 156 -12.07 -7.34 1.31
N LEU A 157 -12.47 -6.23 0.68
CA LEU A 157 -13.13 -5.11 1.36
C LEU A 157 -14.48 -5.51 1.97
N ALA A 158 -15.27 -6.36 1.29
CA ALA A 158 -16.53 -6.85 1.84
C ALA A 158 -16.31 -7.76 3.06
N THR A 159 -15.22 -8.53 3.07
CA THR A 159 -14.82 -9.31 4.26
C THR A 159 -14.47 -8.38 5.42
N TYR A 160 -13.75 -7.30 5.16
CA TYR A 160 -13.45 -6.29 6.19
C TYR A 160 -14.73 -5.69 6.78
N TYR A 161 -15.66 -5.22 5.94
CA TYR A 161 -16.92 -4.65 6.43
C TYR A 161 -17.74 -5.64 7.27
N ARG A 162 -17.79 -6.91 6.84
CA ARG A 162 -18.46 -7.95 7.62
C ARG A 162 -17.81 -8.16 9.00
N LEU A 163 -16.48 -8.09 9.10
CA LEU A 163 -15.75 -8.24 10.36
C LEU A 163 -16.01 -7.10 11.35
N ILE A 164 -16.20 -5.87 10.84
CA ILE A 164 -16.50 -4.71 11.69
C ILE A 164 -18.01 -4.49 11.91
N GLY A 165 -18.85 -5.45 11.51
CA GLY A 165 -20.30 -5.44 11.77
C GLY A 165 -21.09 -4.46 10.90
N LYS A 166 -20.65 -4.23 9.65
CA LYS A 166 -21.34 -3.40 8.67
C LYS A 166 -21.84 -4.19 7.48
#